data_4ebad640a798fe483af9092925936ee2
#
_entry.id   4ebad640a798fe483af9092925936ee2
#
_cell.length_a   1.000
_cell.length_b   1.000
_cell.length_c   1.000
_cell.angle_alpha   90.00
_cell.angle_beta   90.00
_cell.angle_gamma   90.00
#
_symmetry.space_group_name_H-M   'P 1'
#
loop_
_entity.id
_entity.type
_entity.pdbx_description
1 polymer ?
#
loop_
_entity_poly.entity_id
_entity_poly.type
_entity_poly.pdbx_seq_one_letter_code
_entity_poly.pdbx_strand_id
1 'polypeptide(L)'
;MLAACLLPLGLLAGPGGAAASASQGEDPVRFTVALLNEVDSFNPFLGIEVESYEMWALTYDYLVDFSTDDLSLQPSLATDWESSDDGLEWRFTIRDDVTWSDGEPLTADDLAFTYGRVLGKGPEAATWKSWLAGVTDVEATDDTTLVMTLSRPNSVLPMVPIPIVPQHVWSDVTGEQMKSYAAEPTDGAPVVGSGPFRLVEGTAGGSTYRFEANPDYWNGAPHVDEVVFRVFKSEDPAVQALVKGEVDFVEGISALQVASLEGRDGVLAQNADTPGFDEISFNAGSVDLETGEPIGDPNPAVLDPDFRFALGLALDRQQLVDTVYQGAGRPGSTIVPPGYATFHWEPPAEDLSHDPERAAALLDEAGYTTGPDGMRTLPDGSPIGTLRLFARSDSATSTDVMAYFKEWLADLGIDSEVTTVESSKLTDIILAGEFDAFEWGWFVDADPTSMLSYMTCDQRGNWSDSWYCDEDYDALFEQQGSELDPEARAEQIHSMQEMLFRDAPYLVTAYNTTGQAVRSDRFACLLQQPAGTGQWIFQQGTHTYRSIRPADEAGDCDGSTGATEASEAGADEGVGTGVLVGMGGLAVLLAAGAAVLVVRRRASAEDRE
;
A
#
# COMPACT_ATOMS: atom_id res chain seq x y z
N MET A 1 43.88 -77.56 30.20
CA MET A 1 43.88 -78.62 29.20
C MET A 1 43.01 -78.17 28.02
N LEU A 2 43.65 -78.12 26.89
CA LEU A 2 43.11 -77.74 25.55
C LEU A 2 42.02 -78.74 25.11
N ALA A 3 41.07 -78.23 24.35
CA ALA A 3 40.54 -78.90 23.18
C ALA A 3 39.99 -77.90 22.20
N ALA A 4 40.63 -77.76 21.06
CA ALA A 4 40.20 -77.04 19.88
C ALA A 4 39.23 -77.92 19.08
N CYS A 5 38.16 -77.32 18.52
CA CYS A 5 37.37 -77.91 17.47
C CYS A 5 37.27 -76.94 16.31
N LEU A 6 37.95 -77.25 15.23
CA LEU A 6 37.79 -76.64 13.88
C LEU A 6 36.54 -77.22 13.20
N LEU A 7 35.72 -76.39 12.66
CA LEU A 7 34.69 -76.73 11.64
C LEU A 7 34.73 -75.79 10.48
N PRO A 8 34.36 -76.17 9.24
CA PRO A 8 34.82 -75.52 8.01
C PRO A 8 33.90 -74.38 7.50
N LEU A 9 34.52 -73.44 6.78
CA LEU A 9 33.85 -72.39 6.01
C LEU A 9 33.00 -72.99 4.88
N GLY A 10 31.71 -72.73 4.96
CA GLY A 10 30.80 -72.84 3.82
C GLY A 10 30.55 -71.49 3.22
N LEU A 11 31.05 -71.22 2.02
CA LEU A 11 30.63 -70.04 1.18
C LEU A 11 29.19 -70.25 0.75
N LEU A 12 28.28 -69.40 1.20
CA LEU A 12 26.98 -69.18 0.59
C LEU A 12 27.00 -67.79 -0.07
N ALA A 13 27.06 -67.79 -1.41
CA ALA A 13 26.82 -66.61 -2.24
C ALA A 13 25.34 -66.27 -2.16
N GLY A 14 24.99 -65.17 -1.46
CA GLY A 14 23.67 -64.53 -1.48
C GLY A 14 23.58 -63.56 -2.66
N PRO A 15 22.38 -63.38 -3.25
CA PRO A 15 22.21 -62.44 -4.37
C PRO A 15 22.44 -61.01 -3.92
N GLY A 16 23.18 -60.25 -4.73
CA GLY A 16 23.47 -58.85 -4.51
C GLY A 16 22.18 -58.02 -4.43
N GLY A 17 21.89 -57.49 -3.24
CA GLY A 17 20.97 -56.41 -3.09
C GLY A 17 21.61 -55.17 -3.66
N ALA A 18 21.00 -54.65 -4.75
CA ALA A 18 21.29 -53.31 -5.19
C ALA A 18 20.96 -52.36 -4.04
N ALA A 19 21.97 -51.74 -3.45
CA ALA A 19 21.79 -50.59 -2.60
C ALA A 19 21.15 -49.52 -3.50
N ALA A 20 19.92 -49.21 -3.24
CA ALA A 20 19.33 -47.99 -3.73
C ALA A 20 20.21 -46.85 -3.20
N SER A 21 20.93 -46.19 -4.09
CA SER A 21 21.51 -44.89 -3.82
C SER A 21 20.34 -43.98 -3.45
N ALA A 22 20.22 -43.65 -2.18
CA ALA A 22 19.45 -42.50 -1.79
C ALA A 22 20.08 -41.32 -2.57
N SER A 23 19.32 -40.72 -3.47
CA SER A 23 19.68 -39.43 -4.05
C SER A 23 19.85 -38.51 -2.84
N GLN A 24 21.03 -37.95 -2.67
CA GLN A 24 21.20 -36.80 -1.81
C GLN A 24 20.33 -35.75 -2.48
N GLY A 25 19.15 -35.45 -1.89
CA GLY A 25 18.33 -34.33 -2.30
C GLY A 25 19.22 -33.10 -2.19
N GLU A 26 19.24 -32.30 -3.20
CA GLU A 26 19.82 -30.96 -3.14
C GLU A 26 19.15 -30.23 -1.99
N ASP A 27 19.90 -29.40 -1.26
CA ASP A 27 19.32 -28.55 -0.21
C ASP A 27 18.24 -27.65 -0.86
N PRO A 28 17.10 -27.44 -0.19
CA PRO A 28 16.01 -26.67 -0.78
C PRO A 28 16.47 -25.24 -1.12
N VAL A 29 16.08 -24.77 -2.30
CA VAL A 29 16.29 -23.37 -2.72
C VAL A 29 15.39 -22.48 -1.87
N ARG A 30 16.02 -21.72 -0.99
CA ARG A 30 15.33 -20.87 -0.02
C ARG A 30 15.56 -19.40 -0.31
N PHE A 31 14.48 -18.62 -0.42
CA PHE A 31 14.49 -17.17 -0.46
C PHE A 31 14.09 -16.62 0.91
N THR A 32 14.99 -15.88 1.54
CA THR A 32 14.79 -15.37 2.89
C THR A 32 14.58 -13.85 2.85
N VAL A 33 13.42 -13.40 3.33
CA VAL A 33 12.99 -12.00 3.36
C VAL A 33 13.08 -11.46 4.80
N ALA A 34 13.64 -10.28 4.95
CA ALA A 34 13.63 -9.55 6.21
C ALA A 34 12.42 -8.61 6.27
N LEU A 35 11.57 -8.79 7.28
CA LEU A 35 10.47 -7.88 7.61
C LEU A 35 10.90 -6.95 8.75
N LEU A 36 10.38 -5.74 8.77
CA LEU A 36 10.60 -4.76 9.85
C LEU A 36 9.47 -4.71 10.86
N ASN A 37 8.31 -5.30 10.52
CA ASN A 37 7.17 -5.44 11.41
C ASN A 37 6.73 -6.90 11.50
N GLU A 38 5.94 -7.19 12.52
CA GLU A 38 5.37 -8.53 12.76
C GLU A 38 4.05 -8.68 11.99
N VAL A 39 3.74 -9.90 11.56
CA VAL A 39 2.42 -10.25 11.01
C VAL A 39 1.41 -10.26 12.15
N ASP A 40 0.35 -9.44 12.07
CA ASP A 40 -0.67 -9.36 13.11
C ASP A 40 -1.71 -10.48 13.01
N SER A 41 -1.96 -11.03 11.81
CA SER A 41 -2.88 -12.15 11.61
C SER A 41 -2.68 -12.86 10.27
N PHE A 42 -2.74 -14.20 10.28
CA PHE A 42 -2.88 -15.00 9.05
C PHE A 42 -4.34 -15.15 8.62
N ASN A 43 -5.28 -14.71 9.46
CA ASN A 43 -6.71 -14.69 9.13
C ASN A 43 -7.05 -13.43 8.33
N PRO A 44 -7.44 -13.56 7.04
CA PRO A 44 -7.69 -12.41 6.16
C PRO A 44 -8.89 -11.55 6.57
N PHE A 45 -9.68 -12.00 7.53
CA PHE A 45 -10.81 -11.22 8.05
C PHE A 45 -10.49 -10.45 9.34
N LEU A 46 -9.28 -10.61 9.90
CA LEU A 46 -8.90 -10.01 11.19
C LEU A 46 -7.65 -9.15 11.12
N GLY A 47 -6.73 -9.44 10.22
CA GLY A 47 -5.47 -8.71 10.08
C GLY A 47 -5.69 -7.31 9.47
N ILE A 48 -4.80 -6.41 9.82
CA ILE A 48 -4.81 -5.01 9.36
C ILE A 48 -3.42 -4.51 8.95
N GLU A 49 -2.36 -5.22 9.33
CA GLU A 49 -0.99 -4.83 9.00
C GLU A 49 -0.61 -5.25 7.57
N VAL A 50 0.24 -4.45 6.92
CA VAL A 50 0.69 -4.65 5.54
C VAL A 50 1.31 -6.04 5.34
N GLU A 51 2.13 -6.48 6.30
CA GLU A 51 2.79 -7.78 6.26
C GLU A 51 1.79 -8.95 6.22
N SER A 52 0.61 -8.78 6.83
CA SER A 52 -0.44 -9.81 6.78
C SER A 52 -1.02 -9.99 5.38
N TYR A 53 -1.19 -8.89 4.62
CA TYR A 53 -1.65 -8.95 3.22
C TYR A 53 -0.67 -9.72 2.34
N GLU A 54 0.62 -9.53 2.54
CA GLU A 54 1.67 -10.27 1.83
C GLU A 54 1.58 -11.79 2.11
N MET A 55 1.37 -12.16 3.37
CA MET A 55 1.20 -13.57 3.75
C MET A 55 -0.07 -14.18 3.12
N TRP A 56 -1.15 -13.40 3.06
CA TRP A 56 -2.38 -13.86 2.41
C TRP A 56 -2.21 -14.02 0.91
N ALA A 57 -1.51 -13.10 0.25
CA ALA A 57 -1.23 -13.19 -1.18
C ALA A 57 -0.41 -14.43 -1.55
N LEU A 58 0.46 -14.91 -0.65
CA LEU A 58 1.19 -16.16 -0.84
C LEU A 58 0.31 -17.40 -0.61
N THR A 59 -0.69 -17.30 0.29
CA THR A 59 -1.52 -18.43 0.72
C THR A 59 -2.76 -18.61 -0.15
N TYR A 60 -3.38 -17.52 -0.60
CA TYR A 60 -4.67 -17.49 -1.28
C TYR A 60 -4.60 -16.72 -2.59
N ASP A 61 -5.47 -17.06 -3.52
CA ASP A 61 -5.72 -16.26 -4.71
C ASP A 61 -6.87 -15.27 -4.49
N TYR A 62 -6.90 -14.26 -5.37
CA TYR A 62 -7.94 -13.24 -5.43
C TYR A 62 -8.83 -13.44 -6.67
N LEU A 63 -9.97 -12.75 -6.71
CA LEU A 63 -10.87 -12.78 -7.85
C LEU A 63 -10.15 -12.41 -9.15
N VAL A 64 -9.39 -11.31 -9.12
CA VAL A 64 -8.55 -10.80 -10.21
C VAL A 64 -7.14 -10.54 -9.70
N ASP A 65 -6.19 -10.32 -10.59
CA ASP A 65 -4.81 -9.90 -10.32
C ASP A 65 -4.55 -8.52 -10.95
N PHE A 66 -3.41 -7.94 -10.67
CA PHE A 66 -2.97 -6.66 -11.23
C PHE A 66 -1.72 -6.84 -12.09
N SER A 67 -1.71 -6.19 -13.26
CA SER A 67 -0.58 -6.17 -14.18
C SER A 67 0.70 -5.66 -13.49
N THR A 68 1.81 -6.27 -13.81
CA THR A 68 3.13 -5.73 -13.45
C THR A 68 3.49 -4.47 -14.24
N ASP A 69 2.85 -4.23 -15.38
CA ASP A 69 3.21 -3.09 -16.23
C ASP A 69 2.64 -1.78 -15.70
N ASP A 70 1.32 -1.77 -15.38
CA ASP A 70 0.56 -0.54 -15.14
C ASP A 70 -0.54 -0.68 -14.08
N LEU A 71 -0.57 -1.78 -13.33
CA LEU A 71 -1.60 -2.12 -12.34
C LEU A 71 -3.02 -2.29 -12.93
N SER A 72 -3.15 -2.44 -14.26
CA SER A 72 -4.43 -2.80 -14.87
C SER A 72 -4.89 -4.20 -14.46
N LEU A 73 -6.21 -4.42 -14.49
CA LEU A 73 -6.79 -5.70 -14.11
C LEU A 73 -6.34 -6.84 -15.02
N GLN A 74 -5.98 -7.94 -14.42
CA GLN A 74 -5.59 -9.18 -15.08
C GLN A 74 -6.44 -10.36 -14.57
N PRO A 75 -6.72 -11.37 -15.43
CA PRO A 75 -7.36 -12.59 -15.00
C PRO A 75 -6.57 -13.31 -13.89
N SER A 76 -7.31 -13.77 -12.85
CA SER A 76 -6.82 -14.66 -11.80
C SER A 76 -7.81 -15.82 -11.64
N LEU A 77 -8.52 -15.95 -10.50
CA LEU A 77 -9.60 -16.93 -10.36
C LEU A 77 -10.74 -16.65 -11.34
N ALA A 78 -11.10 -15.39 -11.56
CA ALA A 78 -11.97 -15.00 -12.67
C ALA A 78 -11.13 -14.87 -13.95
N THR A 79 -11.56 -15.57 -15.01
CA THR A 79 -10.95 -15.52 -16.34
C THR A 79 -11.61 -14.47 -17.24
N ASP A 80 -12.84 -14.09 -16.91
CA ASP A 80 -13.62 -13.07 -17.60
C ASP A 80 -14.71 -12.53 -16.66
N TRP A 81 -15.14 -11.28 -16.88
CA TRP A 81 -16.20 -10.66 -16.10
C TRP A 81 -16.98 -9.64 -16.95
N GLU A 82 -18.28 -9.59 -16.72
CA GLU A 82 -19.16 -8.68 -17.41
C GLU A 82 -20.21 -8.11 -16.46
N SER A 83 -20.64 -6.90 -16.73
CA SER A 83 -21.75 -6.24 -16.06
C SER A 83 -22.98 -6.23 -16.96
N SER A 84 -24.17 -6.30 -16.37
CA SER A 84 -25.41 -6.00 -17.08
C SER A 84 -25.47 -4.54 -17.54
N ASP A 85 -26.28 -4.25 -18.58
CA ASP A 85 -26.43 -2.91 -19.15
C ASP A 85 -26.84 -1.83 -18.12
N ASP A 86 -27.51 -2.22 -17.03
CA ASP A 86 -27.90 -1.34 -15.94
C ASP A 86 -26.93 -1.33 -14.75
N GLY A 87 -25.84 -2.11 -14.84
CA GLY A 87 -24.81 -2.21 -13.82
C GLY A 87 -25.26 -2.90 -12.52
N LEU A 88 -26.44 -3.54 -12.51
CA LEU A 88 -27.02 -4.15 -11.30
C LEU A 88 -26.74 -5.64 -11.14
N GLU A 89 -26.08 -6.26 -12.11
CA GLU A 89 -25.62 -7.64 -12.04
C GLU A 89 -24.20 -7.72 -12.62
N TRP A 90 -23.27 -8.30 -11.85
CA TRP A 90 -21.96 -8.71 -12.34
C TRP A 90 -21.90 -10.22 -12.43
N ARG A 91 -21.35 -10.71 -13.53
CA ARG A 91 -21.13 -12.12 -13.81
C ARG A 91 -19.63 -12.36 -14.01
N PHE A 92 -19.08 -13.29 -13.24
CA PHE A 92 -17.69 -13.70 -13.32
C PHE A 92 -17.60 -15.13 -13.79
N THR A 93 -16.74 -15.38 -14.78
CA THR A 93 -16.40 -16.74 -15.20
C THR A 93 -15.20 -17.21 -14.39
N ILE A 94 -15.39 -18.20 -13.54
CA ILE A 94 -14.37 -18.76 -12.67
C ILE A 94 -13.69 -19.93 -13.38
N ARG A 95 -12.37 -20.03 -13.27
CA ARG A 95 -11.59 -21.13 -13.84
C ARG A 95 -11.93 -22.47 -13.19
N ASP A 96 -11.71 -23.56 -13.91
CA ASP A 96 -12.04 -24.93 -13.48
C ASP A 96 -10.80 -25.83 -13.25
N ASP A 97 -9.61 -25.23 -13.30
CA ASP A 97 -8.32 -25.93 -13.21
C ASP A 97 -7.56 -25.62 -11.90
N VAL A 98 -8.22 -25.04 -10.90
CA VAL A 98 -7.63 -24.75 -9.59
C VAL A 98 -8.06 -25.78 -8.55
N THR A 99 -7.10 -26.20 -7.74
CA THR A 99 -7.34 -27.03 -6.56
C THR A 99 -6.76 -26.38 -5.32
N TRP A 100 -7.44 -26.57 -4.21
CA TRP A 100 -6.89 -26.26 -2.90
C TRP A 100 -5.67 -27.16 -2.60
N SER A 101 -4.80 -26.72 -1.71
CA SER A 101 -3.54 -27.45 -1.39
C SER A 101 -3.76 -28.82 -0.72
N ASP A 102 -4.96 -29.15 -0.32
CA ASP A 102 -5.38 -30.49 0.17
C ASP A 102 -6.01 -31.36 -0.94
N GLY A 103 -6.13 -30.84 -2.16
CA GLY A 103 -6.59 -31.55 -3.36
C GLY A 103 -8.07 -31.42 -3.67
N GLU A 104 -8.88 -30.71 -2.85
CA GLU A 104 -10.26 -30.39 -3.17
C GLU A 104 -10.33 -29.35 -4.29
N PRO A 105 -11.31 -29.40 -5.23
CA PRO A 105 -11.44 -28.39 -6.28
C PRO A 105 -11.87 -27.03 -5.70
N LEU A 106 -11.32 -25.94 -6.23
CA LEU A 106 -11.82 -24.60 -6.00
C LEU A 106 -12.90 -24.30 -7.03
N THR A 107 -14.06 -23.83 -6.58
CA THR A 107 -15.21 -23.54 -7.44
C THR A 107 -15.84 -22.18 -7.11
N ALA A 108 -16.79 -21.75 -7.92
CA ALA A 108 -17.57 -20.53 -7.66
C ALA A 108 -18.30 -20.55 -6.30
N ASP A 109 -18.56 -21.74 -5.72
CA ASP A 109 -19.14 -21.87 -4.38
C ASP A 109 -18.21 -21.31 -3.29
N ASP A 110 -16.87 -21.47 -3.41
CA ASP A 110 -15.91 -20.91 -2.46
C ASP A 110 -15.91 -19.38 -2.50
N LEU A 111 -16.04 -18.79 -3.70
CA LEU A 111 -16.15 -17.35 -3.87
C LEU A 111 -17.48 -16.83 -3.30
N ALA A 112 -18.59 -17.47 -3.64
CA ALA A 112 -19.91 -17.12 -3.10
C ALA A 112 -19.94 -17.22 -1.57
N PHE A 113 -19.32 -18.26 -1.01
CA PHE A 113 -19.13 -18.43 0.43
C PHE A 113 -18.33 -17.27 1.04
N THR A 114 -17.17 -16.94 0.46
CA THR A 114 -16.28 -15.90 0.96
C THR A 114 -16.96 -14.54 0.99
N TYR A 115 -17.54 -14.11 -0.14
CA TYR A 115 -18.23 -12.83 -0.23
C TYR A 115 -19.53 -12.80 0.59
N GLY A 116 -20.25 -13.90 0.63
CA GLY A 116 -21.45 -14.05 1.46
C GLY A 116 -21.18 -13.85 2.96
N ARG A 117 -20.00 -14.29 3.45
CA ARG A 117 -19.56 -14.02 4.83
C ARG A 117 -19.36 -12.54 5.08
N VAL A 118 -18.70 -11.84 4.15
CA VAL A 118 -18.43 -10.39 4.24
C VAL A 118 -19.73 -9.58 4.22
N LEU A 119 -20.72 -9.99 3.42
CA LEU A 119 -22.06 -9.37 3.42
C LEU A 119 -22.84 -9.59 4.73
N GLY A 120 -22.43 -10.55 5.53
CA GLY A 120 -23.04 -10.87 6.81
C GLY A 120 -22.90 -9.76 7.87
N LYS A 121 -23.02 -10.16 9.12
CA LYS A 121 -22.87 -9.29 10.31
C LYS A 121 -21.72 -9.75 11.23
N GLY A 122 -20.90 -10.67 10.74
CA GLY A 122 -19.75 -11.20 11.48
C GLY A 122 -18.57 -10.22 11.54
N PRO A 123 -17.49 -10.61 12.23
CA PRO A 123 -16.24 -9.83 12.22
C PRO A 123 -15.71 -9.57 10.81
N GLU A 124 -15.93 -10.47 9.88
CA GLU A 124 -15.54 -10.40 8.47
C GLU A 124 -16.06 -9.14 7.77
N ALA A 125 -17.26 -8.71 8.14
CA ALA A 125 -17.88 -7.51 7.60
C ALA A 125 -17.14 -6.23 8.03
N ALA A 126 -16.47 -6.23 9.18
CA ALA A 126 -15.81 -5.05 9.71
C ALA A 126 -14.61 -4.63 8.84
N THR A 127 -13.92 -5.58 8.22
CA THR A 127 -12.74 -5.31 7.40
C THR A 127 -13.11 -5.01 5.94
N TRP A 128 -14.04 -5.80 5.35
CA TRP A 128 -14.18 -5.84 3.89
C TRP A 128 -15.51 -5.34 3.34
N LYS A 129 -16.53 -5.09 4.18
CA LYS A 129 -17.89 -4.80 3.69
C LYS A 129 -17.99 -3.53 2.84
N SER A 130 -17.17 -2.53 3.10
CA SER A 130 -17.13 -1.29 2.31
C SER A 130 -16.81 -1.56 0.83
N TRP A 131 -15.94 -2.53 0.55
CA TRP A 131 -15.59 -2.94 -0.81
C TRP A 131 -16.77 -3.57 -1.58
N LEU A 132 -17.71 -4.20 -0.88
CA LEU A 132 -18.93 -4.78 -1.45
C LEU A 132 -20.10 -3.80 -1.41
N ALA A 133 -19.84 -2.48 -1.45
CA ALA A 133 -20.88 -1.47 -1.41
C ALA A 133 -21.89 -1.66 -2.55
N GLY A 134 -23.17 -1.69 -2.22
CA GLY A 134 -24.25 -1.93 -3.19
C GLY A 134 -24.57 -3.41 -3.43
N VAL A 135 -23.68 -4.35 -3.14
CA VAL A 135 -23.95 -5.79 -3.31
C VAL A 135 -25.02 -6.23 -2.33
N THR A 136 -26.07 -6.87 -2.84
CA THR A 136 -27.22 -7.37 -2.07
C THR A 136 -27.27 -8.89 -2.00
N ASP A 137 -26.71 -9.57 -2.99
CA ASP A 137 -26.66 -11.02 -3.07
C ASP A 137 -25.44 -11.50 -3.87
N VAL A 138 -24.93 -12.68 -3.51
CA VAL A 138 -23.83 -13.36 -4.22
C VAL A 138 -24.18 -14.83 -4.33
N GLU A 139 -24.22 -15.36 -5.54
CA GLU A 139 -24.63 -16.73 -5.85
C GLU A 139 -23.66 -17.39 -6.84
N ALA A 140 -23.27 -18.64 -6.55
CA ALA A 140 -22.70 -19.53 -7.54
C ALA A 140 -23.84 -20.23 -8.28
N THR A 141 -24.01 -19.94 -9.56
CA THR A 141 -25.08 -20.55 -10.37
C THR A 141 -24.70 -21.92 -10.92
N ASP A 142 -23.41 -22.19 -11.00
CA ASP A 142 -22.74 -23.45 -11.27
C ASP A 142 -21.28 -23.39 -10.79
N ASP A 143 -20.50 -24.47 -10.95
CA ASP A 143 -19.13 -24.58 -10.45
C ASP A 143 -18.17 -23.48 -10.96
N THR A 144 -18.50 -22.85 -12.09
CA THR A 144 -17.65 -21.88 -12.81
C THR A 144 -18.29 -20.50 -13.00
N THR A 145 -19.47 -20.25 -12.44
CA THR A 145 -20.18 -19.00 -12.63
C THR A 145 -20.58 -18.37 -11.30
N LEU A 146 -19.98 -17.22 -10.98
CA LEU A 146 -20.34 -16.38 -9.86
C LEU A 146 -21.19 -15.20 -10.34
N VAL A 147 -22.31 -14.93 -9.67
CA VAL A 147 -23.18 -13.79 -9.94
C VAL A 147 -23.29 -12.93 -8.69
N MET A 148 -23.07 -11.63 -8.84
CA MET A 148 -23.30 -10.64 -7.78
C MET A 148 -24.43 -9.70 -8.21
N THR A 149 -25.45 -9.57 -7.36
CA THR A 149 -26.58 -8.66 -7.58
C THR A 149 -26.41 -7.40 -6.74
N LEU A 150 -26.63 -6.23 -7.34
CA LEU A 150 -26.41 -4.94 -6.72
C LEU A 150 -27.70 -4.12 -6.63
N SER A 151 -27.76 -3.23 -5.64
CA SER A 151 -28.80 -2.20 -5.49
C SER A 151 -28.46 -0.90 -6.24
N ARG A 152 -27.22 -0.72 -6.61
CA ARG A 152 -26.67 0.39 -7.43
C ARG A 152 -25.43 -0.10 -8.17
N PRO A 153 -25.10 0.48 -9.32
CA PRO A 153 -23.87 0.12 -10.03
C PRO A 153 -22.62 0.32 -9.15
N ASN A 154 -21.61 -0.50 -9.38
CA ASN A 154 -20.31 -0.41 -8.72
C ASN A 154 -19.23 -0.86 -9.70
N SER A 155 -18.50 0.10 -10.29
CA SER A 155 -17.46 -0.14 -11.30
C SER A 155 -16.19 -0.76 -10.73
N VAL A 156 -15.95 -0.64 -9.41
CA VAL A 156 -14.74 -1.18 -8.75
C VAL A 156 -14.95 -2.60 -8.22
N LEU A 157 -16.13 -3.18 -8.37
CA LEU A 157 -16.42 -4.49 -7.83
C LEU A 157 -15.46 -5.61 -8.29
N PRO A 158 -14.96 -5.64 -9.54
CA PRO A 158 -13.96 -6.64 -9.92
C PRO A 158 -12.64 -6.56 -9.12
N MET A 159 -12.29 -5.36 -8.61
CA MET A 159 -11.00 -5.08 -7.94
C MET A 159 -10.99 -5.41 -6.44
N VAL A 160 -12.05 -6.04 -5.93
CA VAL A 160 -12.18 -6.30 -4.48
C VAL A 160 -11.04 -7.18 -3.98
N PRO A 161 -10.16 -6.67 -3.07
CA PRO A 161 -8.95 -7.36 -2.65
C PRO A 161 -9.21 -8.34 -1.49
N ILE A 162 -10.25 -9.16 -1.60
CA ILE A 162 -10.60 -10.15 -0.59
C ILE A 162 -10.00 -11.50 -0.97
N PRO A 163 -9.10 -12.07 -0.16
CA PRO A 163 -8.58 -13.41 -0.39
C PRO A 163 -9.71 -14.45 -0.35
N ILE A 164 -9.75 -15.34 -1.33
CA ILE A 164 -10.76 -16.39 -1.38
C ILE A 164 -10.35 -17.51 -0.45
N VAL A 165 -11.25 -17.93 0.44
CA VAL A 165 -10.99 -18.95 1.45
C VAL A 165 -11.78 -20.24 1.16
N PRO A 166 -11.22 -21.44 1.49
CA PRO A 166 -11.85 -22.73 1.21
C PRO A 166 -13.10 -22.94 2.06
N GLN A 167 -14.26 -23.06 1.42
CA GLN A 167 -15.55 -23.26 2.09
C GLN A 167 -15.53 -24.49 3.01
N HIS A 168 -14.93 -25.61 2.56
CA HIS A 168 -14.90 -26.87 3.32
C HIS A 168 -14.11 -26.76 4.63
N VAL A 169 -13.16 -25.82 4.74
CA VAL A 169 -12.40 -25.55 5.96
C VAL A 169 -13.09 -24.49 6.83
N TRP A 170 -13.57 -23.43 6.20
CA TRP A 170 -14.05 -22.23 6.91
C TRP A 170 -15.52 -22.28 7.30
N SER A 171 -16.32 -23.21 6.76
CA SER A 171 -17.74 -23.34 7.08
C SER A 171 -18.02 -23.63 8.56
N ASP A 172 -17.11 -24.31 9.23
CA ASP A 172 -17.20 -24.62 10.66
C ASP A 172 -16.73 -23.46 11.57
N VAL A 173 -16.05 -22.43 11.01
CA VAL A 173 -15.60 -21.24 11.73
C VAL A 173 -16.70 -20.19 11.72
N THR A 174 -17.48 -20.09 12.80
CA THR A 174 -18.67 -19.23 12.83
C THR A 174 -18.67 -18.28 14.02
N GLY A 175 -19.30 -17.12 13.87
CA GLY A 175 -19.63 -16.20 14.96
C GLY A 175 -18.42 -15.84 15.84
N GLU A 176 -18.50 -16.18 17.13
CA GLU A 176 -17.43 -15.90 18.09
C GLU A 176 -16.11 -16.64 17.81
N GLN A 177 -16.17 -17.80 17.12
CA GLN A 177 -14.97 -18.56 16.77
C GLN A 177 -14.11 -17.77 15.77
N MET A 178 -14.73 -17.02 14.85
CA MET A 178 -14.01 -16.19 13.90
C MET A 178 -13.06 -15.19 14.58
N LYS A 179 -13.47 -14.61 15.70
CA LYS A 179 -12.65 -13.63 16.45
C LYS A 179 -11.32 -14.18 16.98
N SER A 180 -11.18 -15.49 17.04
CA SER A 180 -10.00 -16.18 17.56
C SER A 180 -9.46 -17.25 16.61
N TYR A 181 -10.00 -17.38 15.40
CA TYR A 181 -9.49 -18.30 14.41
C TYR A 181 -8.22 -17.73 13.79
N ALA A 182 -7.08 -18.34 14.09
CA ALA A 182 -5.77 -17.79 13.73
C ALA A 182 -5.39 -18.04 12.26
N ALA A 183 -6.00 -19.03 11.59
CA ALA A 183 -5.61 -19.52 10.25
C ALA A 183 -4.11 -19.88 10.16
N GLU A 184 -3.60 -20.52 11.22
CA GLU A 184 -2.21 -20.93 11.38
C GLU A 184 -2.03 -22.43 11.13
N PRO A 185 -0.80 -22.90 10.81
CA PRO A 185 -0.51 -24.34 10.73
C PRO A 185 -0.85 -25.05 12.03
N THR A 186 -1.54 -26.18 11.93
CA THR A 186 -2.00 -26.94 13.11
C THR A 186 -1.56 -28.40 13.03
N ASP A 187 -0.98 -28.90 14.11
CA ASP A 187 -0.52 -30.31 14.22
C ASP A 187 0.44 -30.75 13.09
N GLY A 188 1.22 -29.79 12.55
CA GLY A 188 2.16 -30.03 11.45
C GLY A 188 1.51 -30.07 10.07
N ALA A 189 0.20 -29.80 9.96
CA ALA A 189 -0.47 -29.59 8.67
C ALA A 189 -0.36 -28.12 8.24
N PRO A 190 0.01 -27.86 6.97
CA PRO A 190 -0.01 -26.52 6.38
C PRO A 190 -1.41 -25.90 6.40
N VAL A 191 -1.47 -24.58 6.28
CA VAL A 191 -2.73 -23.88 5.99
C VAL A 191 -3.21 -24.29 4.60
N VAL A 192 -4.49 -24.62 4.48
CA VAL A 192 -5.13 -24.93 3.21
C VAL A 192 -5.37 -23.62 2.46
N GLY A 193 -4.75 -23.48 1.31
CA GLY A 193 -4.84 -22.31 0.43
C GLY A 193 -4.76 -22.70 -1.04
N SER A 194 -5.03 -21.78 -1.93
CA SER A 194 -4.94 -21.95 -3.39
C SER A 194 -3.67 -21.32 -3.99
N GLY A 195 -2.99 -20.48 -3.21
CA GLY A 195 -1.88 -19.65 -3.66
C GLY A 195 -0.59 -20.39 -4.03
N PRO A 196 0.42 -19.62 -4.49
CA PRO A 196 1.70 -20.18 -4.95
C PRO A 196 2.53 -20.83 -3.84
N PHE A 197 2.27 -20.52 -2.58
CA PHE A 197 2.96 -21.08 -1.42
C PHE A 197 1.98 -21.50 -0.33
N ARG A 198 2.42 -22.42 0.53
CA ARG A 198 1.66 -22.94 1.66
C ARG A 198 2.34 -22.55 2.96
N LEU A 199 1.65 -21.88 3.85
CA LEU A 199 2.16 -21.56 5.19
C LEU A 199 2.30 -22.88 5.99
N VAL A 200 3.54 -23.24 6.34
CA VAL A 200 3.87 -24.50 7.06
C VAL A 200 4.36 -24.27 8.48
N GLU A 201 4.87 -23.06 8.78
CA GLU A 201 5.33 -22.69 10.12
C GLU A 201 5.15 -21.17 10.33
N GLY A 202 4.56 -20.79 11.44
CA GLY A 202 4.36 -19.40 11.83
C GLY A 202 3.18 -19.26 12.78
N THR A 203 3.26 -18.23 13.63
CA THR A 203 2.18 -17.76 14.49
C THR A 203 2.18 -16.23 14.43
N ALA A 204 1.02 -15.61 14.49
CA ALA A 204 0.90 -14.15 14.52
C ALA A 204 1.75 -13.55 15.66
N GLY A 205 2.44 -12.45 15.40
CA GLY A 205 3.42 -11.85 16.32
C GLY A 205 4.72 -12.65 16.48
N GLY A 206 4.94 -13.68 15.65
CA GLY A 206 6.15 -14.48 15.64
C GLY A 206 7.33 -13.76 14.98
N SER A 207 8.53 -14.30 15.17
CA SER A 207 9.75 -13.74 14.58
C SER A 207 10.19 -14.41 13.28
N THR A 208 9.49 -15.48 12.87
CA THR A 208 9.81 -16.25 11.66
C THR A 208 8.56 -16.91 11.12
N TYR A 209 8.38 -16.84 9.80
CA TYR A 209 7.30 -17.49 9.08
C TYR A 209 7.90 -18.26 7.91
N ARG A 210 7.45 -19.52 7.69
CA ARG A 210 7.97 -20.35 6.62
C ARG A 210 6.86 -20.86 5.72
N PHE A 211 7.08 -20.69 4.44
CA PHE A 211 6.22 -21.12 3.37
C PHE A 211 6.96 -22.14 2.50
N GLU A 212 6.25 -23.16 2.04
CA GLU A 212 6.73 -24.12 1.04
C GLU A 212 6.03 -23.87 -0.29
N ALA A 213 6.75 -23.97 -1.39
CA ALA A 213 6.19 -23.83 -2.72
C ALA A 213 5.02 -24.80 -2.96
N ASN A 214 4.00 -24.33 -3.65
CA ASN A 214 2.92 -25.15 -4.17
C ASN A 214 3.30 -25.65 -5.57
N PRO A 215 3.76 -26.90 -5.74
CA PRO A 215 4.22 -27.39 -7.05
C PRO A 215 3.08 -27.53 -8.07
N ASP A 216 1.84 -27.60 -7.58
CA ASP A 216 0.63 -27.75 -8.39
C ASP A 216 -0.11 -26.43 -8.58
N TYR A 217 0.57 -25.29 -8.33
CA TYR A 217 -0.04 -23.97 -8.49
C TYR A 217 -0.49 -23.74 -9.94
N TRP A 218 -1.74 -23.36 -10.13
CA TRP A 218 -2.38 -23.24 -11.43
C TRP A 218 -1.67 -22.27 -12.39
N ASN A 219 -1.04 -21.21 -11.87
CA ASN A 219 -0.31 -20.21 -12.66
C ASN A 219 1.21 -20.51 -12.73
N GLY A 220 1.59 -21.79 -12.65
CA GLY A 220 2.96 -22.27 -12.70
C GLY A 220 3.62 -22.37 -11.31
N ALA A 221 4.34 -23.47 -11.11
CA ALA A 221 5.07 -23.68 -9.86
C ALA A 221 6.12 -22.59 -9.63
N PRO A 222 6.28 -22.08 -8.39
CA PRO A 222 7.40 -21.21 -8.04
C PRO A 222 8.76 -21.86 -8.33
N HIS A 223 9.78 -21.05 -8.58
CA HIS A 223 11.13 -21.51 -8.86
C HIS A 223 12.02 -21.65 -7.61
N VAL A 224 11.52 -21.27 -6.45
CA VAL A 224 12.15 -21.49 -5.14
C VAL A 224 11.31 -22.50 -4.35
N ASP A 225 11.95 -23.35 -3.56
CA ASP A 225 11.25 -24.38 -2.77
C ASP A 225 10.62 -23.80 -1.51
N GLU A 226 11.24 -22.75 -0.93
CA GLU A 226 10.79 -22.13 0.32
C GLU A 226 10.95 -20.62 0.28
N VAL A 227 9.98 -19.91 0.89
CA VAL A 227 10.11 -18.51 1.30
C VAL A 227 10.10 -18.47 2.82
N VAL A 228 11.10 -17.79 3.40
CA VAL A 228 11.24 -17.65 4.85
C VAL A 228 11.29 -16.18 5.21
N PHE A 229 10.34 -15.73 6.00
CA PHE A 229 10.34 -14.38 6.55
C PHE A 229 10.99 -14.36 7.93
N ARG A 230 11.81 -13.35 8.18
CA ARG A 230 12.47 -13.11 9.47
C ARG A 230 12.21 -11.67 9.91
N VAL A 231 11.64 -11.49 11.09
CA VAL A 231 11.32 -10.17 11.64
C VAL A 231 12.54 -9.57 12.31
N PHE A 232 12.84 -8.34 11.98
CA PHE A 232 13.89 -7.51 12.56
C PHE A 232 13.27 -6.29 13.24
N LYS A 233 13.86 -5.84 14.35
CA LYS A 233 13.31 -4.69 15.11
C LYS A 233 13.66 -3.33 14.52
N SER A 234 14.52 -3.27 13.52
CA SER A 234 14.92 -2.06 12.83
C SER A 234 15.68 -2.39 11.55
N GLU A 235 15.83 -1.39 10.67
CA GLU A 235 16.50 -1.54 9.37
C GLU A 235 17.98 -1.90 9.47
N ASP A 236 18.75 -1.34 10.42
CA ASP A 236 20.19 -1.59 10.54
C ASP A 236 20.56 -3.09 10.69
N PRO A 237 19.97 -3.87 11.62
CA PRO A 237 20.21 -5.30 11.70
C PRO A 237 19.76 -6.06 10.45
N ALA A 238 18.65 -5.67 9.81
CA ALA A 238 18.14 -6.30 8.60
C ALA A 238 19.11 -6.10 7.43
N VAL A 239 19.58 -4.88 7.20
CA VAL A 239 20.59 -4.54 6.19
C VAL A 239 21.91 -5.27 6.45
N GLN A 240 22.35 -5.35 7.72
CA GLN A 240 23.54 -6.13 8.07
C GLN A 240 23.37 -7.63 7.80
N ALA A 241 22.17 -8.20 8.01
CA ALA A 241 21.87 -9.59 7.69
C ALA A 241 21.92 -9.83 6.17
N LEU A 242 21.38 -8.90 5.35
CA LEU A 242 21.49 -8.94 3.89
C LEU A 242 22.96 -8.94 3.43
N VAL A 243 23.75 -8.01 3.95
CA VAL A 243 25.18 -7.89 3.61
C VAL A 243 25.97 -9.15 3.94
N LYS A 244 25.61 -9.87 5.02
CA LYS A 244 26.25 -11.11 5.43
C LYS A 244 25.68 -12.33 4.69
N GLY A 245 24.58 -12.19 3.94
CA GLY A 245 23.89 -13.31 3.29
C GLY A 245 23.09 -14.19 4.26
N GLU A 246 22.67 -13.62 5.39
CA GLU A 246 21.77 -14.27 6.36
C GLU A 246 20.29 -14.13 5.95
N VAL A 247 19.98 -13.12 5.12
CA VAL A 247 18.74 -12.91 4.39
C VAL A 247 19.07 -12.55 2.94
N ASP A 248 18.11 -12.70 2.04
CA ASP A 248 18.25 -12.49 0.60
C ASP A 248 17.59 -11.21 0.11
N PHE A 249 16.59 -10.75 0.84
CA PHE A 249 15.83 -9.55 0.52
C PHE A 249 15.52 -8.75 1.79
N VAL A 250 15.46 -7.44 1.66
CA VAL A 250 15.00 -6.52 2.70
C VAL A 250 14.16 -5.42 2.05
N GLU A 251 13.08 -5.04 2.72
CA GLU A 251 12.19 -3.96 2.32
C GLU A 251 11.97 -2.97 3.46
N GLY A 252 11.37 -1.81 3.14
CA GLY A 252 11.07 -0.78 4.12
C GLY A 252 12.30 -0.07 4.68
N ILE A 253 13.46 -0.15 4.01
CA ILE A 253 14.68 0.53 4.43
C ILE A 253 14.73 1.98 3.93
N SER A 254 15.37 2.85 4.70
CA SER A 254 15.53 4.26 4.36
C SER A 254 16.43 4.48 3.14
N ALA A 255 16.28 5.63 2.48
CA ALA A 255 17.14 6.06 1.39
C ALA A 255 18.64 6.06 1.77
N LEU A 256 18.95 6.38 3.02
CA LEU A 256 20.34 6.30 3.52
C LEU A 256 20.86 4.87 3.53
N GLN A 257 20.03 3.91 3.88
CA GLN A 257 20.41 2.50 3.85
C GLN A 257 20.57 2.03 2.40
N VAL A 258 19.66 2.41 1.48
CA VAL A 258 19.81 2.15 0.04
C VAL A 258 21.14 2.71 -0.46
N ALA A 259 21.45 3.99 -0.21
CA ALA A 259 22.70 4.60 -0.60
C ALA A 259 23.94 3.90 0.00
N SER A 260 23.84 3.34 1.21
CA SER A 260 24.92 2.59 1.84
C SER A 260 25.24 1.25 1.15
N LEU A 261 24.27 0.74 0.37
CA LEU A 261 24.36 -0.50 -0.39
C LEU A 261 24.81 -0.29 -1.84
N GLU A 262 24.79 0.95 -2.35
CA GLU A 262 25.23 1.28 -3.71
C GLU A 262 26.66 0.82 -4.00
N GLY A 263 26.85 0.21 -5.17
CA GLY A 263 28.16 -0.30 -5.61
C GLY A 263 28.72 -1.47 -4.80
N ARG A 264 27.93 -2.07 -3.93
CA ARG A 264 28.32 -3.26 -3.16
C ARG A 264 28.16 -4.50 -4.02
N ASP A 265 29.25 -5.26 -4.18
CA ASP A 265 29.24 -6.50 -4.96
C ASP A 265 28.15 -7.47 -4.47
N GLY A 266 27.36 -7.99 -5.41
CA GLY A 266 26.32 -9.00 -5.14
C GLY A 266 25.09 -8.47 -4.43
N VAL A 267 24.91 -7.15 -4.35
CA VAL A 267 23.71 -6.51 -3.81
C VAL A 267 23.16 -5.53 -4.84
N LEU A 268 21.87 -5.60 -5.09
CA LEU A 268 21.13 -4.59 -5.83
C LEU A 268 20.16 -3.91 -4.85
N ALA A 269 20.10 -2.59 -4.88
CA ALA A 269 19.22 -1.80 -4.03
C ALA A 269 18.53 -0.69 -4.85
N GLN A 270 17.32 -0.36 -4.48
CA GLN A 270 16.54 0.72 -5.12
C GLN A 270 15.67 1.45 -4.11
N ASN A 271 15.33 2.70 -4.42
CA ASN A 271 14.15 3.38 -3.88
C ASN A 271 13.03 3.18 -4.90
N ALA A 272 12.03 2.40 -4.53
CA ALA A 272 10.88 2.10 -5.38
C ALA A 272 9.71 3.02 -5.05
N ASP A 273 8.94 3.42 -6.05
CA ASP A 273 7.73 4.21 -5.83
C ASP A 273 6.75 3.43 -4.94
N THR A 274 6.17 4.11 -3.96
CA THR A 274 5.04 3.60 -3.20
C THR A 274 3.74 4.19 -3.72
N PRO A 275 2.62 3.50 -3.57
CA PRO A 275 1.32 4.04 -3.94
C PRO A 275 0.81 5.05 -2.89
N GLY A 276 1.60 6.07 -2.57
CA GLY A 276 1.30 7.04 -1.53
C GLY A 276 1.83 8.43 -1.86
N PHE A 277 1.34 9.41 -1.11
CA PHE A 277 1.78 10.79 -1.18
C PHE A 277 1.76 11.44 0.20
N ASP A 278 2.58 12.49 0.36
CA ASP A 278 2.51 13.41 1.47
C ASP A 278 1.93 14.75 0.99
N GLU A 279 1.18 15.43 1.88
CA GLU A 279 0.54 16.71 1.57
C GLU A 279 0.59 17.69 2.73
N ILE A 280 0.36 18.96 2.40
CA ILE A 280 -0.10 19.98 3.34
C ILE A 280 -1.60 20.10 3.14
N SER A 281 -2.37 19.73 4.16
CA SER A 281 -3.83 19.83 4.19
C SER A 281 -4.26 21.16 4.82
N PHE A 282 -5.28 21.78 4.25
CA PHE A 282 -5.91 23.00 4.79
C PHE A 282 -7.30 22.71 5.35
N ASN A 283 -7.72 23.50 6.34
CA ASN A 283 -9.11 23.53 6.76
C ASN A 283 -9.96 24.27 5.72
N ALA A 284 -10.62 23.51 4.84
CA ALA A 284 -11.45 24.07 3.77
C ALA A 284 -12.89 24.44 4.24
N GLY A 285 -13.21 24.25 5.54
CA GLY A 285 -14.51 24.64 6.09
C GLY A 285 -15.11 23.58 7.01
N SER A 286 -14.58 23.46 8.23
CA SER A 286 -15.10 22.53 9.24
C SER A 286 -16.48 22.93 9.75
N VAL A 287 -17.39 21.94 9.84
CA VAL A 287 -18.78 22.15 10.26
C VAL A 287 -19.24 21.06 11.23
N ASP A 288 -20.19 21.38 12.06
CA ASP A 288 -20.97 20.39 12.80
C ASP A 288 -21.92 19.67 11.83
N LEU A 289 -21.78 18.35 11.72
CA LEU A 289 -22.50 17.55 10.70
C LEU A 289 -24.01 17.43 10.96
N GLU A 290 -24.48 17.68 12.21
CA GLU A 290 -25.91 17.64 12.53
C GLU A 290 -26.59 18.97 12.22
N THR A 291 -25.91 20.07 12.46
CA THR A 291 -26.47 21.42 12.36
C THR A 291 -26.04 22.19 11.11
N GLY A 292 -24.91 21.80 10.49
CA GLY A 292 -24.26 22.51 9.40
C GLY A 292 -23.57 23.82 9.81
N GLU A 293 -23.55 24.13 11.12
CA GLU A 293 -22.91 25.34 11.62
C GLU A 293 -21.38 25.17 11.64
N PRO A 294 -20.60 26.22 11.35
CA PRO A 294 -19.14 26.15 11.43
C PRO A 294 -18.66 25.74 12.81
N ILE A 295 -17.65 24.85 12.86
CA ILE A 295 -16.93 24.46 14.08
C ILE A 295 -15.46 24.82 13.98
N GLY A 296 -14.79 24.87 15.14
CA GLY A 296 -13.42 25.36 15.22
C GLY A 296 -13.37 26.85 14.90
N ASP A 297 -12.20 27.29 14.53
CA ASP A 297 -11.94 28.69 14.20
C ASP A 297 -10.88 28.83 13.09
N PRO A 298 -11.08 28.20 11.91
CA PRO A 298 -10.11 28.28 10.82
C PRO A 298 -9.90 29.73 10.40
N ASN A 299 -8.67 30.07 10.03
CA ASN A 299 -8.37 31.40 9.52
C ASN A 299 -9.18 31.67 8.25
N PRO A 300 -9.85 32.82 8.11
CA PRO A 300 -10.66 33.12 6.95
C PRO A 300 -9.91 33.01 5.60
N ALA A 301 -8.60 33.25 5.59
CA ALA A 301 -7.80 33.14 4.37
C ALA A 301 -7.73 31.70 3.83
N VAL A 302 -7.62 30.69 4.72
CA VAL A 302 -7.51 29.28 4.27
C VAL A 302 -8.85 28.71 3.78
N LEU A 303 -9.95 29.39 4.02
CA LEU A 303 -11.26 29.04 3.45
C LEU A 303 -11.38 29.37 1.96
N ASP A 304 -10.53 30.29 1.47
CA ASP A 304 -10.54 30.76 0.09
C ASP A 304 -9.66 29.85 -0.79
N PRO A 305 -10.22 29.15 -1.80
CA PRO A 305 -9.44 28.29 -2.71
C PRO A 305 -8.37 29.07 -3.48
N ASP A 306 -8.62 30.33 -3.90
CA ASP A 306 -7.63 31.14 -4.61
C ASP A 306 -6.40 31.41 -3.72
N PHE A 307 -6.61 31.60 -2.42
CA PHE A 307 -5.52 31.74 -1.45
C PHE A 307 -4.70 30.43 -1.37
N ARG A 308 -5.36 29.28 -1.19
CA ARG A 308 -4.69 27.99 -1.09
C ARG A 308 -3.92 27.62 -2.34
N PHE A 309 -4.54 27.83 -3.52
CA PHE A 309 -3.89 27.59 -4.82
C PHE A 309 -2.63 28.45 -5.00
N ALA A 310 -2.70 29.74 -4.65
CA ALA A 310 -1.54 30.62 -4.71
C ALA A 310 -0.39 30.12 -3.81
N LEU A 311 -0.70 29.59 -2.61
CA LEU A 311 0.33 29.00 -1.73
C LEU A 311 0.99 27.77 -2.39
N GLY A 312 0.25 27.02 -3.20
CA GLY A 312 0.79 25.87 -3.95
C GLY A 312 1.90 26.23 -4.94
N LEU A 313 1.88 27.45 -5.51
CA LEU A 313 2.93 27.97 -6.38
C LEU A 313 4.17 28.45 -5.61
N ALA A 314 4.02 28.79 -4.33
CA ALA A 314 5.15 29.15 -3.49
C ALA A 314 5.92 27.91 -2.96
N LEU A 315 5.35 26.73 -3.10
CA LEU A 315 5.94 25.47 -2.64
C LEU A 315 7.08 25.03 -3.56
N ASP A 316 8.30 24.88 -3.03
CA ASP A 316 9.40 24.25 -3.75
C ASP A 316 9.44 22.75 -3.46
N ARG A 317 8.64 21.99 -4.22
CA ARG A 317 8.52 20.54 -4.08
C ARG A 317 9.84 19.83 -4.36
N GLN A 318 10.66 20.33 -5.31
CA GLN A 318 11.96 19.74 -5.60
C GLN A 318 12.91 19.94 -4.43
N GLN A 319 12.89 21.11 -3.78
CA GLN A 319 13.68 21.35 -2.58
C GLN A 319 13.29 20.41 -1.44
N LEU A 320 11.99 20.13 -1.26
CA LEU A 320 11.54 19.15 -0.26
C LEU A 320 12.09 17.75 -0.59
N VAL A 321 11.97 17.30 -1.84
CA VAL A 321 12.53 16.01 -2.26
C VAL A 321 14.02 15.93 -1.99
N ASP A 322 14.79 16.95 -2.38
CA ASP A 322 16.24 16.94 -2.26
C ASP A 322 16.71 17.00 -0.80
N THR A 323 16.02 17.77 0.06
CA THR A 323 16.49 18.07 1.41
C THR A 323 15.78 17.31 2.52
N VAL A 324 14.46 17.17 2.46
CA VAL A 324 13.66 16.49 3.48
C VAL A 324 13.60 15.00 3.19
N TYR A 325 13.28 14.62 1.95
CA TYR A 325 13.22 13.22 1.53
C TYR A 325 14.59 12.66 1.07
N GLN A 326 15.66 13.46 1.13
CA GLN A 326 17.03 13.03 0.84
C GLN A 326 17.21 12.45 -0.58
N GLY A 327 16.45 12.95 -1.53
CA GLY A 327 16.43 12.48 -2.92
C GLY A 327 15.60 11.22 -3.14
N ALA A 328 14.97 10.69 -2.10
CA ALA A 328 14.08 9.51 -2.19
C ALA A 328 12.62 9.95 -2.24
N GLY A 329 12.11 10.14 -3.44
CA GLY A 329 10.77 10.62 -3.70
C GLY A 329 10.72 11.40 -5.00
N ARG A 330 9.52 11.84 -5.34
CA ARG A 330 9.27 12.71 -6.50
C ARG A 330 8.43 13.89 -6.08
N PRO A 331 8.60 15.07 -6.72
CA PRO A 331 7.68 16.18 -6.52
C PRO A 331 6.23 15.75 -6.70
N GLY A 332 5.38 16.09 -5.75
CA GLY A 332 3.97 15.75 -5.79
C GLY A 332 3.18 16.65 -6.73
N SER A 333 2.06 16.16 -7.24
CA SER A 333 1.12 16.94 -8.08
C SER A 333 -0.32 16.78 -7.63
N THR A 334 -0.88 15.57 -7.72
CA THR A 334 -2.26 15.25 -7.36
C THR A 334 -2.35 14.10 -6.37
N ILE A 335 -3.54 13.83 -5.84
CA ILE A 335 -3.77 12.76 -4.86
C ILE A 335 -3.75 11.35 -5.46
N VAL A 336 -3.65 11.21 -6.79
CA VAL A 336 -3.46 9.92 -7.46
C VAL A 336 -2.03 9.85 -7.97
N PRO A 337 -1.16 8.98 -7.44
CA PRO A 337 0.25 8.91 -7.84
C PRO A 337 0.45 8.51 -9.32
N PRO A 338 1.55 8.93 -9.97
CA PRO A 338 1.84 8.63 -11.39
C PRO A 338 1.95 7.13 -11.70
N GLY A 339 2.21 6.28 -10.70
CA GLY A 339 2.20 4.83 -10.85
C GLY A 339 0.85 4.26 -11.31
N TYR A 340 -0.23 5.00 -11.10
CA TYR A 340 -1.57 4.67 -11.60
C TYR A 340 -1.86 5.38 -12.92
N ALA A 341 -1.08 5.08 -13.96
CA ALA A 341 -1.04 5.82 -15.22
C ALA A 341 -2.41 6.07 -15.87
N THR A 342 -3.35 5.14 -15.75
CA THR A 342 -4.72 5.30 -16.28
C THR A 342 -5.51 6.39 -15.55
N PHE A 343 -5.30 6.53 -14.23
CA PHE A 343 -6.09 7.40 -13.37
C PHE A 343 -5.39 8.70 -12.99
N HIS A 344 -4.07 8.76 -13.13
CA HIS A 344 -3.30 9.96 -12.81
C HIS A 344 -3.57 11.07 -13.81
N TRP A 345 -3.93 12.26 -13.30
CA TRP A 345 -4.01 13.48 -14.08
C TRP A 345 -2.79 14.36 -13.80
N GLU A 346 -2.07 14.74 -14.84
CA GLU A 346 -0.89 15.62 -14.73
C GLU A 346 -1.30 17.08 -14.89
N PRO A 347 -1.15 17.92 -13.84
CA PRO A 347 -1.41 19.35 -13.94
C PRO A 347 -0.46 20.05 -14.91
N PRO A 348 -0.84 21.23 -15.44
CA PRO A 348 0.07 22.06 -16.25
C PRO A 348 1.37 22.36 -15.50
N ALA A 349 2.52 22.17 -16.16
CA ALA A 349 3.84 22.33 -15.53
C ALA A 349 4.07 23.72 -14.92
N GLU A 350 3.45 24.76 -15.51
CA GLU A 350 3.48 26.12 -14.96
C GLU A 350 2.74 26.26 -13.63
N ASP A 351 1.77 25.38 -13.33
CA ASP A 351 1.02 25.40 -12.07
C ASP A 351 1.71 24.54 -10.98
N LEU A 352 2.67 23.70 -11.36
CA LEU A 352 3.50 22.90 -10.46
C LEU A 352 4.85 23.54 -10.15
N SER A 353 5.31 24.46 -10.98
CA SER A 353 6.61 25.10 -10.80
C SER A 353 6.61 26.03 -9.58
N HIS A 354 7.73 26.01 -8.83
CA HIS A 354 7.99 27.00 -7.78
C HIS A 354 8.08 28.39 -8.38
N ASP A 355 7.06 29.23 -8.18
CA ASP A 355 6.95 30.60 -8.70
C ASP A 355 6.35 31.53 -7.64
N PRO A 356 7.12 31.98 -6.66
CA PRO A 356 6.65 32.86 -5.59
C PRO A 356 6.24 34.25 -6.12
N GLU A 357 6.76 34.70 -7.28
CA GLU A 357 6.36 35.96 -7.89
C GLU A 357 4.91 35.84 -8.44
N ARG A 358 4.60 34.75 -9.11
CA ARG A 358 3.24 34.43 -9.58
C ARG A 358 2.29 34.19 -8.41
N ALA A 359 2.73 33.48 -7.35
CA ALA A 359 1.96 33.32 -6.12
C ALA A 359 1.57 34.66 -5.52
N ALA A 360 2.52 35.58 -5.38
CA ALA A 360 2.26 36.93 -4.89
C ALA A 360 1.28 37.72 -5.77
N ALA A 361 1.40 37.59 -7.10
CA ALA A 361 0.51 38.25 -8.04
C ALA A 361 -0.93 37.73 -7.96
N LEU A 362 -1.13 36.41 -7.82
CA LEU A 362 -2.46 35.81 -7.65
C LEU A 362 -3.09 36.23 -6.31
N LEU A 363 -2.31 36.29 -5.23
CA LEU A 363 -2.79 36.81 -3.95
C LEU A 363 -3.24 38.27 -4.05
N ASP A 364 -2.49 39.11 -4.78
CA ASP A 364 -2.88 40.52 -5.04
C ASP A 364 -4.17 40.62 -5.86
N GLU A 365 -4.34 39.76 -6.89
CA GLU A 365 -5.54 39.67 -7.72
C GLU A 365 -6.76 39.20 -6.91
N ALA A 366 -6.60 38.24 -6.03
CA ALA A 366 -7.61 37.76 -5.09
C ALA A 366 -7.92 38.78 -3.95
N GLY A 367 -7.17 39.90 -3.88
CA GLY A 367 -7.41 40.98 -2.93
C GLY A 367 -6.60 40.92 -1.65
N TYR A 368 -5.71 39.94 -1.50
CA TYR A 368 -4.78 39.81 -0.37
C TYR A 368 -3.60 40.76 -0.53
N THR A 369 -3.82 42.05 -0.30
CA THR A 369 -2.83 43.10 -0.59
C THR A 369 -1.80 43.25 0.53
N THR A 370 -0.55 43.60 0.16
CA THR A 370 0.52 43.85 1.13
C THR A 370 0.39 45.21 1.81
N GLY A 371 0.35 45.20 3.13
CA GLY A 371 0.32 46.40 3.97
C GLY A 371 1.67 47.11 4.10
N PRO A 372 1.73 48.27 4.76
CA PRO A 372 2.94 49.05 4.94
C PRO A 372 4.03 48.34 5.80
N ASP A 373 3.64 47.36 6.57
CA ASP A 373 4.49 46.51 7.40
C ASP A 373 5.07 45.30 6.66
N GLY A 374 4.70 45.12 5.38
CA GLY A 374 5.09 43.99 4.57
C GLY A 374 4.19 42.77 4.74
N MET A 375 3.19 42.82 5.60
CA MET A 375 2.25 41.72 5.82
C MET A 375 1.02 41.86 4.92
N ARG A 376 0.47 40.72 4.50
CA ARG A 376 -0.77 40.68 3.70
C ARG A 376 -2.01 40.86 4.58
N THR A 377 -3.06 41.40 3.97
CA THR A 377 -4.37 41.56 4.59
C THR A 377 -5.41 40.72 3.85
N LEU A 378 -6.50 40.40 4.52
CA LEU A 378 -7.69 39.85 3.90
C LEU A 378 -8.27 40.83 2.86
N PRO A 379 -9.11 40.38 1.90
CA PRO A 379 -9.74 41.27 0.89
C PRO A 379 -10.56 42.43 1.46
N ASP A 380 -11.03 42.32 2.69
CA ASP A 380 -11.75 43.39 3.39
C ASP A 380 -10.80 44.40 4.09
N GLY A 381 -9.48 44.18 4.00
CA GLY A 381 -8.45 45.03 4.57
C GLY A 381 -8.11 44.71 6.05
N SER A 382 -8.73 43.71 6.66
CA SER A 382 -8.36 43.23 7.99
C SER A 382 -7.09 42.38 7.94
N PRO A 383 -6.30 42.29 9.03
CA PRO A 383 -5.12 41.43 9.09
C PRO A 383 -5.50 39.94 8.87
N ILE A 384 -4.67 39.20 8.12
CA ILE A 384 -4.80 37.72 8.04
C ILE A 384 -4.57 37.12 9.46
N GLY A 385 -3.64 37.70 10.23
CA GLY A 385 -3.22 37.12 11.49
C GLY A 385 -2.17 36.03 11.31
N THR A 386 -1.92 35.25 12.37
CA THR A 386 -0.94 34.17 12.36
C THR A 386 -1.62 32.86 12.02
N LEU A 387 -1.20 32.17 10.94
CA LEU A 387 -1.71 30.85 10.60
C LEU A 387 -1.18 29.79 11.55
N ARG A 388 -2.06 28.91 12.00
CA ARG A 388 -1.72 27.76 12.86
C ARG A 388 -1.35 26.58 11.97
N LEU A 389 -0.09 26.21 12.01
CA LEU A 389 0.48 25.09 11.26
C LEU A 389 0.78 23.94 12.24
N PHE A 390 0.42 22.73 11.88
CA PHE A 390 0.69 21.57 12.73
C PHE A 390 1.60 20.57 12.04
N ALA A 391 2.53 20.01 12.82
CA ALA A 391 3.44 18.95 12.42
C ALA A 391 3.33 17.77 13.39
N ARG A 392 3.64 16.57 12.92
CA ARG A 392 3.64 15.36 13.76
C ARG A 392 4.99 15.21 14.47
N SER A 393 4.99 14.99 15.79
CA SER A 393 6.22 14.82 16.58
C SER A 393 6.90 13.47 16.37
N ASP A 394 6.16 12.49 15.88
CA ASP A 394 6.61 11.15 15.54
C ASP A 394 7.10 11.04 14.07
N SER A 395 7.06 12.14 13.29
CA SER A 395 7.58 12.26 11.94
C SER A 395 8.54 13.44 11.82
N ALA A 396 9.83 13.14 11.57
CA ALA A 396 10.82 14.18 11.29
C ALA A 396 10.50 14.89 9.96
N THR A 397 10.05 14.16 8.96
CA THR A 397 9.62 14.68 7.65
C THR A 397 8.53 15.74 7.82
N SER A 398 7.49 15.43 8.61
CA SER A 398 6.40 16.36 8.90
C SER A 398 6.90 17.68 9.50
N THR A 399 7.80 17.59 10.48
CA THR A 399 8.38 18.78 11.11
C THR A 399 9.17 19.62 10.13
N ASP A 400 9.97 19.00 9.28
CA ASP A 400 10.84 19.68 8.32
C ASP A 400 10.02 20.30 7.16
N VAL A 401 9.01 19.59 6.62
CA VAL A 401 8.08 20.13 5.60
C VAL A 401 7.41 21.40 6.12
N MET A 402 6.85 21.36 7.33
CA MET A 402 6.15 22.49 7.91
C MET A 402 7.10 23.66 8.26
N ALA A 403 8.37 23.39 8.55
CA ALA A 403 9.37 24.43 8.73
C ALA A 403 9.68 25.17 7.43
N TYR A 404 9.85 24.45 6.31
CA TYR A 404 9.99 25.05 4.98
C TYR A 404 8.74 25.82 4.57
N PHE A 405 7.56 25.25 4.77
CA PHE A 405 6.31 25.91 4.43
C PHE A 405 6.15 27.25 5.17
N LYS A 406 6.49 27.30 6.45
CA LYS A 406 6.52 28.54 7.23
C LYS A 406 7.46 29.60 6.62
N GLU A 407 8.63 29.20 6.12
CA GLU A 407 9.56 30.13 5.48
C GLU A 407 8.96 30.70 4.19
N TRP A 408 8.37 29.88 3.33
CA TRP A 408 7.72 30.33 2.09
C TRP A 408 6.51 31.22 2.35
N LEU A 409 5.71 30.97 3.39
CA LEU A 409 4.65 31.86 3.81
C LEU A 409 5.18 33.23 4.24
N ALA A 410 6.27 33.26 5.00
CA ALA A 410 6.90 34.52 5.41
C ALA A 410 7.42 35.34 4.22
N ASP A 411 7.97 34.70 3.19
CA ASP A 411 8.39 35.37 1.94
C ASP A 411 7.21 35.99 1.19
N LEU A 412 6.01 35.43 1.31
CA LEU A 412 4.77 36.01 0.78
C LEU A 412 4.15 37.08 1.69
N GLY A 413 4.72 37.38 2.85
CA GLY A 413 4.18 38.32 3.82
C GLY A 413 2.99 37.75 4.64
N ILE A 414 3.00 36.45 4.90
CA ILE A 414 2.00 35.74 5.70
C ILE A 414 2.67 35.21 6.97
N ASP A 415 2.15 35.61 8.14
CA ASP A 415 2.66 35.16 9.44
C ASP A 415 2.11 33.76 9.79
N SER A 416 2.94 32.90 10.37
CA SER A 416 2.54 31.55 10.72
C SER A 416 3.35 31.00 11.89
N GLU A 417 2.77 30.07 12.65
CA GLU A 417 3.39 29.37 13.76
C GLU A 417 3.22 27.85 13.62
N VAL A 418 4.34 27.12 13.69
CA VAL A 418 4.34 25.65 13.67
C VAL A 418 4.25 25.12 15.09
N THR A 419 3.26 24.27 15.34
CA THR A 419 3.10 23.52 16.58
C THR A 419 3.26 22.04 16.30
N THR A 420 4.23 21.38 16.95
CA THR A 420 4.47 19.95 16.80
C THR A 420 3.71 19.18 17.89
N VAL A 421 2.90 18.20 17.49
CA VAL A 421 2.07 17.37 18.39
C VAL A 421 2.15 15.90 17.99
N GLU A 422 1.78 15.00 18.90
CA GLU A 422 1.62 13.56 18.58
C GLU A 422 0.51 13.37 17.56
N SER A 423 0.66 12.37 16.65
CA SER A 423 -0.31 12.11 15.59
C SER A 423 -1.75 11.95 16.09
N SER A 424 -1.95 11.22 17.19
CA SER A 424 -3.27 11.06 17.80
C SER A 424 -3.87 12.40 18.31
N LYS A 425 -3.03 13.30 18.81
CA LYS A 425 -3.46 14.63 19.22
C LYS A 425 -3.79 15.51 18.03
N LEU A 426 -3.04 15.37 16.93
CA LEU A 426 -3.33 16.07 15.68
C LEU A 426 -4.69 15.64 15.14
N THR A 427 -4.99 14.34 15.15
CA THR A 427 -6.32 13.83 14.77
C THR A 427 -7.45 14.48 15.58
N ASP A 428 -7.29 14.63 16.91
CA ASP A 428 -8.30 15.33 17.73
C ASP A 428 -8.48 16.80 17.31
N ILE A 429 -7.38 17.51 16.99
CA ILE A 429 -7.39 18.91 16.50
C ILE A 429 -8.09 19.00 15.15
N ILE A 430 -7.80 18.08 14.23
CA ILE A 430 -8.43 18.00 12.91
C ILE A 430 -9.94 17.81 13.04
N LEU A 431 -10.36 16.84 13.84
CA LEU A 431 -11.78 16.55 14.07
C LEU A 431 -12.52 17.69 14.79
N ALA A 432 -11.82 18.50 15.57
CA ALA A 432 -12.39 19.68 16.20
C ALA A 432 -12.41 20.91 15.28
N GLY A 433 -11.77 20.86 14.09
CA GLY A 433 -11.61 22.01 13.20
C GLY A 433 -10.68 23.11 13.73
N GLU A 434 -9.82 22.80 14.69
CA GLU A 434 -8.96 23.77 15.40
C GLU A 434 -7.59 23.95 14.74
N PHE A 435 -7.54 24.00 13.39
CA PHE A 435 -6.30 24.13 12.61
C PHE A 435 -6.52 25.03 11.40
N ASP A 436 -5.41 25.51 10.80
CA ASP A 436 -5.42 26.20 9.51
C ASP A 436 -4.75 25.35 8.45
N ALA A 437 -3.60 24.73 8.77
CA ALA A 437 -2.97 23.73 7.92
C ALA A 437 -2.15 22.73 8.78
N PHE A 438 -1.95 21.53 8.23
CA PHE A 438 -1.06 20.52 8.81
C PHE A 438 -0.43 19.67 7.72
N GLU A 439 0.61 18.91 8.05
CA GLU A 439 1.22 17.94 7.15
C GLU A 439 0.77 16.53 7.54
N TRP A 440 0.39 15.75 6.52
CA TRP A 440 0.02 14.34 6.61
C TRP A 440 0.44 13.58 5.36
N GLY A 441 0.01 12.32 5.25
CA GLY A 441 0.22 11.49 4.08
C GLY A 441 -0.78 10.36 3.97
N TRP A 442 -1.02 9.89 2.76
CA TRP A 442 -2.00 8.88 2.43
C TRP A 442 -1.43 7.79 1.55
N PHE A 443 -1.98 6.59 1.72
CA PHE A 443 -1.81 5.47 0.81
C PHE A 443 -3.01 5.44 -0.16
N VAL A 444 -2.76 5.09 -1.41
CA VAL A 444 -3.78 4.98 -2.45
C VAL A 444 -3.87 3.53 -2.89
N ASP A 445 -5.06 2.94 -2.84
CA ASP A 445 -5.30 1.60 -3.36
C ASP A 445 -5.08 1.52 -4.87
N ALA A 446 -4.96 0.31 -5.43
CA ALA A 446 -4.79 0.10 -6.88
C ALA A 446 -5.89 0.77 -7.71
N ASP A 447 -7.09 0.92 -7.15
CA ASP A 447 -8.12 1.83 -7.65
C ASP A 447 -8.24 3.05 -6.72
N PRO A 448 -8.21 4.29 -7.22
CA PRO A 448 -8.20 5.49 -6.39
C PRO A 448 -9.53 5.85 -5.74
N THR A 449 -10.61 5.06 -5.94
CA THR A 449 -11.97 5.39 -5.45
C THR A 449 -12.02 5.59 -3.95
N SER A 450 -11.27 4.81 -3.15
CA SER A 450 -11.21 4.99 -1.70
C SER A 450 -10.63 6.36 -1.34
N MET A 451 -9.51 6.75 -1.95
CA MET A 451 -8.88 8.06 -1.72
C MET A 451 -9.76 9.21 -2.22
N LEU A 452 -10.37 9.06 -3.40
CA LEU A 452 -11.30 10.06 -3.93
C LEU A 452 -12.54 10.23 -3.04
N SER A 453 -13.01 9.15 -2.39
CA SER A 453 -14.16 9.22 -1.47
C SER A 453 -13.89 10.12 -0.27
N TYR A 454 -12.64 10.22 0.20
CA TYR A 454 -12.27 11.06 1.35
C TYR A 454 -12.49 12.54 1.10
N MET A 455 -12.58 12.96 -0.17
CA MET A 455 -12.85 14.34 -0.54
C MET A 455 -14.35 14.66 -0.71
N THR A 456 -15.25 13.68 -0.51
CA THR A 456 -16.70 13.92 -0.59
C THR A 456 -17.24 14.61 0.66
N CYS A 457 -18.33 15.33 0.50
CA CYS A 457 -19.00 16.03 1.60
C CYS A 457 -19.43 15.11 2.75
N ASP A 458 -19.80 13.85 2.45
CA ASP A 458 -20.20 12.86 3.44
C ASP A 458 -19.05 12.37 4.33
N GLN A 459 -17.80 12.58 3.91
CA GLN A 459 -16.63 12.16 4.67
C GLN A 459 -16.07 13.24 5.59
N ARG A 460 -16.61 14.46 5.58
CA ARG A 460 -16.20 15.52 6.51
C ARG A 460 -16.36 15.06 7.95
N GLY A 461 -15.32 15.34 8.77
CA GLY A 461 -15.30 14.92 10.18
C GLY A 461 -15.17 13.40 10.39
N ASN A 462 -14.85 12.66 9.32
CA ASN A 462 -14.56 11.23 9.32
C ASN A 462 -13.22 11.00 8.64
N TRP A 463 -13.20 10.62 7.35
CA TRP A 463 -11.97 10.44 6.57
C TRP A 463 -11.48 11.73 5.89
N SER A 464 -12.37 12.70 5.66
CA SER A 464 -11.99 14.02 5.14
C SER A 464 -11.35 14.86 6.24
N ASP A 465 -10.05 14.87 6.27
CA ASP A 465 -9.24 15.62 7.23
C ASP A 465 -9.13 17.12 6.86
N SER A 466 -9.26 17.46 5.58
CA SER A 466 -9.35 18.85 5.07
C SER A 466 -10.72 19.49 5.24
N TRP A 467 -11.75 18.73 5.59
CA TRP A 467 -13.14 19.21 5.63
C TRP A 467 -13.66 19.74 4.28
N TYR A 468 -13.01 19.35 3.18
CA TYR A 468 -13.42 19.75 1.84
C TYR A 468 -14.83 19.23 1.53
N CYS A 469 -15.59 20.03 0.78
CA CYS A 469 -16.92 19.68 0.29
C CYS A 469 -17.27 20.54 -0.90
N ASP A 470 -17.56 19.88 -2.01
CA ASP A 470 -18.06 20.48 -3.24
C ASP A 470 -19.12 19.56 -3.85
N GLU A 471 -20.33 20.09 -4.14
CA GLU A 471 -21.44 19.30 -4.66
C GLU A 471 -21.19 18.79 -6.10
N ASP A 472 -20.42 19.52 -6.91
CA ASP A 472 -20.04 19.09 -8.26
C ASP A 472 -19.00 17.97 -8.20
N TYR A 473 -18.09 18.01 -7.22
CA TYR A 473 -17.19 16.92 -6.93
C TYR A 473 -17.93 15.66 -6.50
N ASP A 474 -18.89 15.78 -5.57
CA ASP A 474 -19.73 14.65 -5.11
C ASP A 474 -20.49 14.03 -6.30
N ALA A 475 -21.01 14.86 -7.20
CA ALA A 475 -21.71 14.39 -8.39
C ALA A 475 -20.78 13.61 -9.34
N LEU A 476 -19.53 14.05 -9.52
CA LEU A 476 -18.53 13.32 -10.31
C LEU A 476 -18.10 12.03 -9.61
N PHE A 477 -17.95 12.03 -8.29
CA PHE A 477 -17.65 10.83 -7.51
C PHE A 477 -18.71 9.75 -7.69
N GLU A 478 -20.00 10.10 -7.59
CA GLU A 478 -21.10 9.16 -7.85
C GLU A 478 -21.15 8.69 -9.31
N GLN A 479 -20.84 9.56 -10.27
CA GLN A 479 -20.79 9.20 -11.69
C GLN A 479 -19.67 8.20 -11.98
N GLN A 480 -18.42 8.46 -11.55
CA GLN A 480 -17.30 7.55 -11.79
C GLN A 480 -17.54 6.17 -11.13
N GLY A 481 -18.15 6.14 -9.94
CA GLY A 481 -18.47 4.89 -9.23
C GLY A 481 -19.49 4.02 -9.94
N SER A 482 -20.28 4.58 -10.87
CA SER A 482 -21.28 3.89 -11.67
C SER A 482 -20.92 3.79 -13.16
N GLU A 483 -19.80 4.39 -13.59
CA GLU A 483 -19.34 4.34 -14.98
C GLU A 483 -18.65 3.00 -15.27
N LEU A 484 -19.15 2.30 -16.29
CA LEU A 484 -18.65 0.97 -16.68
C LEU A 484 -17.67 1.02 -17.85
N ASP A 485 -17.64 2.13 -18.59
CA ASP A 485 -16.63 2.37 -19.62
C ASP A 485 -15.34 2.86 -18.96
N PRO A 486 -14.22 2.13 -19.06
CA PRO A 486 -12.98 2.48 -18.35
C PRO A 486 -12.38 3.82 -18.78
N GLU A 487 -12.51 4.20 -20.07
CA GLU A 487 -11.97 5.47 -20.58
C GLU A 487 -12.81 6.64 -20.05
N ALA A 488 -14.15 6.53 -20.11
CA ALA A 488 -15.05 7.55 -19.58
C ALA A 488 -14.88 7.71 -18.07
N ARG A 489 -14.68 6.61 -17.34
CA ARG A 489 -14.40 6.64 -15.90
C ARG A 489 -13.08 7.35 -15.59
N ALA A 490 -12.02 7.06 -16.33
CA ALA A 490 -10.72 7.72 -16.16
C ALA A 490 -10.84 9.23 -16.39
N GLU A 491 -11.59 9.69 -17.42
CA GLU A 491 -11.83 11.12 -17.67
C GLU A 491 -12.58 11.80 -16.51
N GLN A 492 -13.53 11.11 -15.87
CA GLN A 492 -14.22 11.63 -14.68
C GLN A 492 -13.27 11.75 -13.49
N ILE A 493 -12.42 10.75 -13.26
CA ILE A 493 -11.40 10.76 -12.20
C ILE A 493 -10.35 11.87 -12.46
N HIS A 494 -9.96 12.12 -13.72
CA HIS A 494 -9.10 13.24 -14.07
C HIS A 494 -9.77 14.58 -13.75
N SER A 495 -11.06 14.74 -14.08
CA SER A 495 -11.82 15.95 -13.77
C SER A 495 -11.92 16.20 -12.25
N MET A 496 -12.09 15.14 -11.45
CA MET A 496 -12.08 15.23 -9.99
C MET A 496 -10.72 15.72 -9.45
N GLN A 497 -9.62 15.21 -10.00
CA GLN A 497 -8.28 15.66 -9.61
C GLN A 497 -8.02 17.10 -10.02
N GLU A 498 -8.50 17.54 -11.20
CA GLU A 498 -8.41 18.94 -11.64
C GLU A 498 -9.15 19.87 -10.67
N MET A 499 -10.35 19.50 -10.22
CA MET A 499 -11.10 20.26 -9.20
C MET A 499 -10.31 20.38 -7.90
N LEU A 500 -9.83 19.27 -7.36
CA LEU A 500 -9.04 19.27 -6.12
C LEU A 500 -7.74 20.07 -6.27
N PHE A 501 -7.09 20.00 -7.41
CA PHE A 501 -5.88 20.77 -7.66
C PHE A 501 -6.16 22.29 -7.68
N ARG A 502 -7.28 22.72 -8.24
CA ARG A 502 -7.70 24.13 -8.30
C ARG A 502 -8.18 24.65 -6.94
N ASP A 503 -8.97 23.86 -6.24
CA ASP A 503 -9.50 24.24 -4.92
C ASP A 503 -8.45 24.11 -3.82
N ALA A 504 -7.41 23.32 -4.06
CA ALA A 504 -6.24 23.10 -3.23
C ALA A 504 -6.57 22.80 -1.74
N PRO A 505 -7.51 21.87 -1.42
CA PRO A 505 -7.66 21.42 -0.05
C PRO A 505 -6.38 20.71 0.43
N TYR A 506 -5.65 20.07 -0.50
CA TYR A 506 -4.33 19.48 -0.33
C TYR A 506 -3.33 20.13 -1.27
N LEU A 507 -2.15 20.41 -0.77
CA LEU A 507 -0.95 20.65 -1.58
C LEU A 507 -0.09 19.40 -1.49
N VAL A 508 -0.18 18.52 -2.48
CA VAL A 508 0.65 17.32 -2.53
C VAL A 508 2.11 17.73 -2.65
N THR A 509 2.93 17.37 -1.66
CA THR A 509 4.31 17.79 -1.53
C THR A 509 5.27 16.83 -2.22
N ALA A 510 5.06 15.54 -2.00
CA ALA A 510 5.90 14.48 -2.57
C ALA A 510 5.12 13.18 -2.78
N TYR A 511 5.55 12.39 -3.74
CA TYR A 511 5.26 10.97 -3.85
C TYR A 511 6.37 10.18 -3.19
N ASN A 512 5.98 9.28 -2.30
CA ASN A 512 6.91 8.56 -1.43
C ASN A 512 7.60 7.42 -2.17
N THR A 513 8.75 7.02 -1.67
CA THR A 513 9.44 5.80 -2.08
C THR A 513 9.77 4.93 -0.88
N THR A 514 9.94 3.64 -1.12
CA THR A 514 10.45 2.67 -0.14
C THR A 514 11.75 2.06 -0.62
N GLY A 515 12.70 1.88 0.27
CA GLY A 515 13.94 1.20 -0.04
C GLY A 515 13.77 -0.31 -0.03
N GLN A 516 14.24 -0.95 -1.10
CA GLN A 516 14.32 -2.41 -1.21
C GLN A 516 15.72 -2.82 -1.64
N ALA A 517 16.22 -3.94 -1.12
CA ALA A 517 17.52 -4.48 -1.54
C ALA A 517 17.51 -6.01 -1.58
N VAL A 518 18.25 -6.57 -2.55
CA VAL A 518 18.31 -8.01 -2.82
C VAL A 518 19.74 -8.49 -3.02
N ARG A 519 20.02 -9.74 -2.67
CA ARG A 519 21.24 -10.47 -3.01
C ARG A 519 21.19 -10.90 -4.48
N SER A 520 21.61 -10.00 -5.37
CA SER A 520 21.64 -10.22 -6.82
C SER A 520 22.68 -11.25 -7.26
N ASP A 521 23.64 -11.60 -6.41
CA ASP A 521 24.57 -12.71 -6.61
C ASP A 521 23.96 -14.08 -6.32
N ARG A 522 22.80 -14.12 -5.67
CA ARG A 522 22.09 -15.35 -5.31
C ARG A 522 20.77 -15.52 -6.04
N PHE A 523 20.06 -14.43 -6.30
CA PHE A 523 18.72 -14.43 -6.88
C PHE A 523 18.60 -13.43 -8.03
N ALA A 524 17.78 -13.79 -9.01
CA ALA A 524 17.47 -12.97 -10.18
C ALA A 524 15.98 -13.10 -10.56
N CYS A 525 15.56 -12.39 -11.61
CA CYS A 525 14.19 -12.38 -12.13
C CYS A 525 13.18 -11.74 -11.17
N LEU A 526 13.57 -10.64 -10.52
CA LEU A 526 12.64 -9.79 -9.81
C LEU A 526 11.79 -8.98 -10.81
N LEU A 527 10.51 -8.84 -10.54
CA LEU A 527 9.57 -8.05 -11.33
C LEU A 527 9.17 -6.79 -10.56
N GLN A 528 9.27 -5.64 -11.20
CA GLN A 528 8.77 -4.39 -10.62
C GLN A 528 7.26 -4.27 -10.89
N GLN A 529 6.52 -3.76 -9.91
CA GLN A 529 5.09 -3.48 -10.01
C GLN A 529 4.79 -2.09 -9.41
N PRO A 530 4.39 -1.10 -10.25
CA PRO A 530 4.42 -1.11 -11.72
C PRO A 530 5.83 -1.16 -12.31
N ALA A 531 5.93 -1.52 -13.61
CA ALA A 531 7.21 -1.66 -14.30
C ALA A 531 8.02 -0.36 -14.32
N GLY A 532 9.33 -0.50 -14.12
CA GLY A 532 10.31 0.60 -14.25
C GLY A 532 10.55 1.39 -12.96
N THR A 533 9.56 1.56 -12.09
CA THR A 533 9.70 2.38 -10.86
C THR A 533 9.12 1.74 -9.61
N GLY A 534 8.30 0.71 -9.77
CA GLY A 534 7.61 0.07 -8.67
C GLY A 534 8.48 -0.85 -7.82
N GLN A 535 7.85 -1.42 -6.84
CA GLN A 535 8.48 -2.34 -5.90
C GLN A 535 8.72 -3.71 -6.53
N TRP A 536 9.80 -4.39 -6.15
CA TRP A 536 10.01 -5.81 -6.50
C TRP A 536 9.07 -6.73 -5.73
N ILE A 537 8.80 -6.42 -4.47
CA ILE A 537 7.77 -7.08 -3.67
C ILE A 537 6.72 -6.03 -3.36
N PHE A 538 5.51 -6.27 -3.84
CA PHE A 538 4.36 -5.42 -3.63
C PHE A 538 3.35 -6.16 -2.76
N GLN A 539 2.75 -5.49 -1.80
CA GLN A 539 1.92 -6.04 -0.73
C GLN A 539 0.81 -7.02 -1.21
N GLN A 540 0.23 -6.80 -2.37
CA GLN A 540 -0.82 -7.64 -2.94
C GLN A 540 -0.37 -8.43 -4.17
N GLY A 541 0.92 -8.39 -4.48
CA GLY A 541 1.49 -9.01 -5.67
C GLY A 541 2.37 -10.20 -5.33
N THR A 542 2.17 -11.33 -6.03
CA THR A 542 3.01 -12.52 -5.89
C THR A 542 4.01 -12.68 -7.04
N HIS A 543 4.07 -11.71 -7.97
CA HIS A 543 4.81 -11.84 -9.21
C HIS A 543 6.29 -12.14 -9.00
N THR A 544 6.99 -11.38 -8.13
CA THR A 544 8.39 -11.64 -7.81
C THR A 544 8.58 -12.98 -7.11
N TYR A 545 7.70 -13.37 -6.18
CA TYR A 545 7.81 -14.66 -5.49
C TYR A 545 7.68 -15.86 -6.44
N ARG A 546 6.91 -15.72 -7.51
CA ARG A 546 6.75 -16.75 -8.54
C ARG A 546 7.90 -16.76 -9.55
N SER A 547 8.42 -15.58 -9.91
CA SER A 547 9.44 -15.42 -10.96
C SER A 547 10.87 -15.61 -10.45
N ILE A 548 11.13 -15.28 -9.18
CA ILE A 548 12.47 -15.30 -8.60
C ILE A 548 13.09 -16.69 -8.64
N ARG A 549 14.36 -16.76 -8.99
CA ARG A 549 15.12 -18.02 -9.10
C ARG A 549 16.59 -17.81 -8.77
N PRO A 550 17.35 -18.88 -8.49
CA PRO A 550 18.80 -18.78 -8.32
C PRO A 550 19.46 -18.03 -9.47
N ALA A 551 20.42 -17.16 -9.18
CA ALA A 551 21.06 -16.32 -10.19
C ALA A 551 21.82 -17.11 -11.27
N ASP A 552 22.32 -18.31 -10.94
CA ASP A 552 23.00 -19.22 -11.87
C ASP A 552 22.01 -20.01 -12.75
N GLU A 553 20.74 -20.04 -12.40
CA GLU A 553 19.65 -20.64 -13.19
C GLU A 553 18.84 -19.59 -13.96
N ALA A 554 19.14 -18.31 -13.76
CA ALA A 554 18.52 -17.22 -14.47
C ALA A 554 18.91 -17.24 -15.95
N GLY A 555 18.07 -17.85 -16.77
CA GLY A 555 18.10 -17.66 -18.23
C GLY A 555 17.59 -16.26 -18.60
N ASP A 556 17.00 -16.12 -19.79
CA ASP A 556 16.23 -14.91 -20.10
C ASP A 556 15.00 -14.88 -19.16
N CYS A 557 14.98 -13.93 -18.23
CA CYS A 557 13.87 -13.73 -17.33
C CYS A 557 12.71 -13.10 -18.12
N ASP A 558 11.68 -13.88 -18.44
CA ASP A 558 10.50 -13.37 -19.15
C ASP A 558 9.84 -12.24 -18.33
N GLY A 559 9.81 -11.02 -18.89
CA GLY A 559 9.18 -9.85 -18.29
C GLY A 559 9.98 -9.13 -17.19
N SER A 560 11.14 -9.65 -16.75
CA SER A 560 12.00 -8.91 -15.83
C SER A 560 12.73 -7.79 -16.57
N THR A 561 12.60 -6.56 -16.14
CA THR A 561 13.57 -5.52 -16.50
C THR A 561 14.91 -5.98 -15.93
N GLY A 562 15.80 -6.45 -16.83
CA GLY A 562 17.08 -7.00 -16.42
C GLY A 562 17.83 -6.01 -15.54
N ALA A 563 18.06 -6.39 -14.29
CA ALA A 563 18.87 -5.66 -13.32
C ALA A 563 20.37 -5.59 -13.71
N THR A 564 20.67 -5.64 -15.01
CA THR A 564 22.05 -5.64 -15.56
C THR A 564 22.45 -4.33 -16.24
N GLU A 565 21.59 -3.32 -16.41
CA GLU A 565 21.94 -2.06 -17.08
C GLU A 565 21.46 -0.77 -16.38
N ALA A 566 21.61 -0.65 -15.06
CA ALA A 566 21.46 0.62 -14.36
C ALA A 566 22.83 1.25 -14.02
N SER A 567 23.81 1.16 -14.94
CA SER A 567 25.16 1.68 -14.72
C SER A 567 25.76 2.36 -15.93
N GLU A 568 25.03 3.15 -16.69
CA GLU A 568 25.63 4.13 -17.61
C GLU A 568 24.59 5.12 -18.17
N ALA A 569 24.04 5.98 -17.31
CA ALA A 569 23.44 7.23 -17.77
C ALA A 569 23.64 8.33 -16.71
N GLY A 570 24.67 9.15 -16.89
CA GLY A 570 24.72 10.48 -16.29
C GLY A 570 25.67 10.67 -15.12
N ALA A 571 26.96 10.41 -15.30
CA ALA A 571 27.97 11.09 -14.52
C ALA A 571 28.44 12.30 -15.32
N ASP A 572 27.96 13.48 -14.97
CA ASP A 572 28.74 14.69 -15.20
C ASP A 572 28.48 15.73 -14.10
N GLU A 573 29.61 16.08 -13.45
CA GLU A 573 29.91 17.24 -12.61
C GLU A 573 29.10 17.53 -11.33
N GLY A 574 29.61 17.18 -10.15
CA GLY A 574 30.65 17.97 -9.43
C GLY A 574 30.06 18.72 -8.26
N VAL A 575 30.63 18.48 -7.10
CA VAL A 575 30.86 19.38 -5.95
C VAL A 575 30.29 18.89 -4.60
N GLY A 576 31.23 18.54 -3.75
CA GLY A 576 31.44 19.25 -2.46
C GLY A 576 30.89 18.61 -1.20
N THR A 577 31.76 17.90 -0.59
CA THR A 577 31.82 17.50 0.84
C THR A 577 31.22 18.51 1.83
N GLY A 578 30.42 18.04 2.76
CA GLY A 578 30.13 18.77 4.00
C GLY A 578 29.09 18.17 4.94
N VAL A 579 29.61 17.33 5.86
CA VAL A 579 29.17 17.22 7.27
C VAL A 579 27.84 16.57 7.63
N LEU A 580 27.99 15.40 8.23
CA LEU A 580 27.15 14.64 9.18
C LEU A 580 26.32 15.46 10.18
N VAL A 581 25.08 15.03 10.42
CA VAL A 581 24.41 14.67 11.70
C VAL A 581 22.94 14.42 11.36
N GLY A 582 22.38 13.30 11.58
CA GLY A 582 21.76 12.70 12.72
C GLY A 582 20.42 12.08 12.42
N MET A 583 20.32 10.81 12.60
CA MET A 583 19.24 9.91 13.05
C MET A 583 17.79 10.41 13.00
N GLY A 584 16.95 9.68 12.27
CA GLY A 584 15.51 9.68 12.51
C GLY A 584 14.67 9.38 11.27
N GLY A 585 14.55 8.14 10.90
CA GLY A 585 13.62 7.72 9.87
C GLY A 585 12.97 6.40 10.24
N LEU A 586 11.89 6.45 10.96
CA LEU A 586 10.99 5.29 11.13
C LEU A 586 9.65 5.79 11.67
N ALA A 587 8.74 6.18 10.81
CA ALA A 587 7.37 6.47 11.26
C ALA A 587 6.29 6.60 10.18
N VAL A 588 6.57 6.35 8.90
CA VAL A 588 5.57 6.61 7.84
C VAL A 588 4.52 5.50 7.72
N LEU A 589 4.80 4.29 8.21
CA LEU A 589 3.88 3.14 8.09
C LEU A 589 2.94 2.92 9.29
N LEU A 590 3.11 3.64 10.41
CA LEU A 590 2.27 3.46 11.62
C LEU A 590 1.02 4.36 11.69
N ALA A 591 0.89 5.35 10.84
CA ALA A 591 -0.17 6.35 10.96
C ALA A 591 -1.54 5.88 10.45
N ALA A 592 -1.61 5.06 9.42
CA ALA A 592 -2.88 4.53 8.91
C ALA A 592 -3.56 3.56 9.90
N GLY A 593 -2.77 2.73 10.61
CA GLY A 593 -3.28 1.80 11.63
C GLY A 593 -3.83 2.50 12.89
N ALA A 594 -3.25 3.63 13.31
CA ALA A 594 -3.64 4.32 14.53
C ALA A 594 -5.01 5.04 14.41
N ALA A 595 -5.32 5.60 13.24
CA ALA A 595 -6.60 6.27 13.00
C ALA A 595 -7.77 5.27 13.05
N VAL A 596 -7.61 4.09 12.45
CA VAL A 596 -8.63 3.02 12.48
C VAL A 596 -8.86 2.50 13.90
N LEU A 597 -7.81 2.42 14.74
CA LEU A 597 -7.93 1.97 16.13
C LEU A 597 -8.68 2.97 17.02
N VAL A 598 -8.57 4.28 16.80
CA VAL A 598 -9.27 5.30 17.57
C VAL A 598 -10.76 5.33 17.24
N VAL A 599 -11.13 5.20 15.98
CA VAL A 599 -12.54 5.09 15.55
C VAL A 599 -13.18 3.80 16.08
N ARG A 600 -12.47 2.66 16.04
CA ARG A 600 -12.97 1.40 16.61
C ARG A 600 -13.11 1.42 18.14
N ARG A 601 -12.26 2.13 18.87
CA ARG A 601 -12.41 2.27 20.34
C ARG A 601 -13.60 3.14 20.73
N ARG A 602 -14.00 4.11 19.92
CA ARG A 602 -15.21 4.92 20.18
C ARG A 602 -16.49 4.13 19.85
N ALA A 603 -16.57 3.44 18.71
CA ALA A 603 -17.71 2.59 18.37
C ALA A 603 -17.96 1.47 19.41
N SER A 604 -16.91 0.92 20.03
CA SER A 604 -17.04 -0.09 21.08
C SER A 604 -17.32 0.48 22.49
N ALA A 605 -17.25 1.80 22.68
CA ALA A 605 -17.60 2.47 23.95
C ALA A 605 -19.08 2.88 24.00
N GLU A 606 -19.68 3.20 22.86
CA GLU A 606 -21.12 3.53 22.77
C GLU A 606 -22.04 2.30 22.87
N ASP A 607 -21.56 1.10 22.53
CA ASP A 607 -22.33 -0.15 22.71
C ASP A 607 -22.29 -0.70 24.17
N ARG A 608 -21.78 0.07 25.16
CA ARG A 608 -21.68 -0.35 26.57
C ARG A 608 -22.45 0.55 27.56
N GLU A 609 -23.27 1.46 27.09
CA GLU A 609 -24.32 2.13 27.85
C GLU A 609 -25.70 1.75 27.26
#